data_46bae4320af45243d437435145c2d2d7
#
_entry.id   46bae4320af45243d437435145c2d2d7
#
_cell.length_a   1.000
_cell.length_b   1.000
_cell.length_c   1.000
_cell.angle_alpha   90.00
_cell.angle_beta   90.00
_cell.angle_gamma   90.00
#
_symmetry.space_group_name_H-M   'P 1'
#
loop_
_entity.id
_entity.type
_entity.pdbx_description
1 polymer ?
#
loop_
_entity_poly.entity_id
_entity_poly.type
_entity_poly.pdbx_seq_one_letter_code
_entity_poly.pdbx_strand_id
1 'polypeptide(L)'
;MFGRILGVIGKTLIVAGLLVLGFVGYQLWGTALSQSNAQAELTRTLASESDVETTAGPVVIKQLAEELASVNAATAPATAPPPEGDPVGVITIAKIGLQRVIVEGVSKPDLKKGPGHYPGTPLPGQAGNSAIAGHRTTYGAPFNRIDELVVGDEIQVA
;
A
#
# COMPACT_ATOMS: atom_id res chain seq x y z
N MET A 1 -32.95 1.72 -45.12
CA MET A 1 -31.51 1.54 -44.95
C MET A 1 -30.95 2.33 -43.75
N PHE A 2 -31.32 3.60 -43.60
CA PHE A 2 -30.83 4.50 -42.54
C PHE A 2 -31.05 3.97 -41.10
N GLY A 3 -32.22 3.42 -40.78
CA GLY A 3 -32.55 2.90 -39.45
C GLY A 3 -31.68 1.67 -39.01
N ARG A 4 -31.23 0.84 -39.96
CA ARG A 4 -30.34 -0.29 -39.67
C ARG A 4 -28.94 0.19 -39.34
N ILE A 5 -28.43 1.21 -40.04
CA ILE A 5 -27.11 1.82 -39.80
C ILE A 5 -27.11 2.48 -38.42
N LEU A 6 -28.15 3.26 -38.11
CA LEU A 6 -28.29 3.93 -36.81
C LEU A 6 -28.38 2.91 -35.66
N GLY A 7 -29.10 1.79 -35.89
CA GLY A 7 -29.18 0.70 -34.90
C GLY A 7 -27.83 0.00 -34.67
N VAL A 8 -27.02 -0.20 -35.71
CA VAL A 8 -25.68 -0.78 -35.56
C VAL A 8 -24.77 0.18 -34.79
N ILE A 9 -24.76 1.46 -35.16
CA ILE A 9 -23.96 2.48 -34.43
C ILE A 9 -24.36 2.54 -32.97
N GLY A 10 -25.66 2.57 -32.65
CA GLY A 10 -26.14 2.58 -31.27
C GLY A 10 -25.67 1.37 -30.45
N LYS A 11 -25.78 0.16 -31.03
CA LYS A 11 -25.29 -1.07 -30.36
C LYS A 11 -23.77 -1.04 -30.13
N THR A 12 -23.01 -0.58 -31.12
CA THR A 12 -21.55 -0.47 -31.00
C THR A 12 -21.16 0.51 -29.89
N LEU A 13 -21.83 1.65 -29.79
CA LEU A 13 -21.58 2.64 -28.72
C LEU A 13 -21.94 2.08 -27.34
N ILE A 14 -23.02 1.33 -27.21
CA ILE A 14 -23.38 0.69 -25.96
C ILE A 14 -22.31 -0.34 -25.53
N VAL A 15 -21.89 -1.19 -26.45
CA VAL A 15 -20.83 -2.19 -26.18
C VAL A 15 -19.53 -1.50 -25.78
N ALA A 16 -19.13 -0.46 -26.53
CA ALA A 16 -17.92 0.32 -26.20
C ALA A 16 -18.05 0.97 -24.81
N GLY A 17 -19.20 1.54 -24.48
CA GLY A 17 -19.47 2.13 -23.16
C GLY A 17 -19.38 1.10 -22.03
N LEU A 18 -19.94 -0.10 -22.23
CA LEU A 18 -19.85 -1.19 -21.24
C LEU A 18 -18.41 -1.69 -21.05
N LEU A 19 -17.61 -1.76 -22.12
CA LEU A 19 -16.19 -2.12 -22.02
C LEU A 19 -15.39 -1.08 -21.24
N VAL A 20 -15.65 0.20 -21.47
CA VAL A 20 -15.01 1.30 -20.72
C VAL A 20 -15.41 1.22 -19.24
N LEU A 21 -16.70 1.03 -18.93
CA LEU A 21 -17.15 0.91 -17.55
C LEU A 21 -16.56 -0.33 -16.86
N GLY A 22 -16.50 -1.46 -17.56
CA GLY A 22 -15.84 -2.67 -17.06
C GLY A 22 -14.35 -2.47 -16.79
N PHE A 23 -13.66 -1.74 -17.67
CA PHE A 23 -12.25 -1.39 -17.50
C PHE A 23 -12.04 -0.46 -16.30
N VAL A 24 -12.88 0.56 -16.13
CA VAL A 24 -12.83 1.45 -14.96
C VAL A 24 -13.10 0.67 -13.67
N GLY A 25 -14.11 -0.20 -13.65
CA GLY A 25 -14.38 -1.09 -12.52
C GLY A 25 -13.18 -1.99 -12.18
N TYR A 26 -12.55 -2.57 -13.17
CA TYR A 26 -11.33 -3.36 -12.99
C TYR A 26 -10.17 -2.52 -12.41
N GLN A 27 -9.96 -1.31 -12.91
CA GLN A 27 -8.91 -0.42 -12.40
C GLN A 27 -9.13 -0.01 -10.94
N LEU A 28 -10.38 0.19 -10.53
CA LEU A 28 -10.70 0.65 -9.17
C LEU A 28 -10.70 -0.52 -8.15
N TRP A 29 -11.29 -1.65 -8.51
CA TRP A 29 -11.47 -2.78 -7.57
C TRP A 29 -10.48 -3.92 -7.77
N GLY A 30 -10.11 -4.23 -9.01
CA GLY A 30 -9.14 -5.29 -9.28
C GLY A 30 -7.76 -5.00 -8.73
N THR A 31 -7.33 -3.74 -8.77
CA THR A 31 -6.05 -3.32 -8.21
C THR A 31 -6.03 -3.31 -6.68
N ALA A 32 -7.16 -3.02 -6.02
CA ALA A 32 -7.29 -3.07 -4.57
C ALA A 32 -7.20 -4.52 -4.04
N LEU A 33 -7.83 -5.47 -4.72
CA LEU A 33 -7.73 -6.90 -4.39
C LEU A 33 -6.29 -7.43 -4.52
N SER A 34 -5.60 -7.06 -5.58
CA SER A 34 -4.20 -7.43 -5.78
C SER A 34 -3.30 -6.92 -4.65
N GLN A 35 -3.52 -5.68 -4.22
CA GLN A 35 -2.76 -5.11 -3.11
C GLN A 35 -3.09 -5.78 -1.78
N SER A 36 -4.36 -6.09 -1.49
CA SER A 36 -4.74 -6.74 -0.23
C SER A 36 -4.07 -8.10 -0.05
N ASN A 37 -3.95 -8.87 -1.14
CA ASN A 37 -3.23 -10.15 -1.12
C ASN A 37 -1.73 -9.95 -0.87
N ALA A 38 -1.11 -8.98 -1.53
CA ALA A 38 0.31 -8.65 -1.33
C ALA A 38 0.58 -8.15 0.10
N GLN A 39 -0.29 -7.31 0.65
CA GLN A 39 -0.19 -6.86 2.05
C GLN A 39 -0.32 -8.02 3.05
N ALA A 40 -1.18 -8.99 2.77
CA ALA A 40 -1.29 -10.19 3.62
C ALA A 40 -0.01 -11.04 3.57
N GLU A 41 0.65 -11.14 2.43
CA GLU A 41 1.93 -11.84 2.27
C GLU A 41 3.06 -11.10 3.01
N LEU A 42 3.20 -9.80 2.79
CA LEU A 42 4.18 -8.95 3.49
C LEU A 42 4.00 -9.01 5.02
N THR A 43 2.76 -9.01 5.49
CA THR A 43 2.47 -9.14 6.93
C THR A 43 2.93 -10.47 7.48
N ARG A 44 2.75 -11.58 6.74
CA ARG A 44 3.23 -12.89 7.16
C ARG A 44 4.75 -12.96 7.21
N THR A 45 5.43 -12.40 6.22
CA THR A 45 6.90 -12.34 6.18
C THR A 45 7.43 -11.56 7.37
N LEU A 46 6.89 -10.36 7.61
CA LEU A 46 7.28 -9.52 8.75
C LEU A 46 7.02 -10.22 10.10
N ALA A 47 5.88 -10.89 10.23
CA ALA A 47 5.54 -11.64 11.45
C ALA A 47 6.47 -12.84 11.67
N SER A 48 6.91 -13.52 10.61
CA SER A 48 7.83 -14.65 10.72
C SER A 48 9.25 -14.23 11.14
N GLU A 49 9.68 -13.02 10.78
CA GLU A 49 10.95 -12.44 11.21
C GLU A 49 10.90 -11.94 12.67
N SER A 50 9.71 -11.64 13.18
CA SER A 50 9.49 -11.13 14.54
C SER A 50 9.14 -12.23 15.57
N ASP A 51 9.25 -13.53 15.23
CA ASP A 51 8.83 -14.69 16.07
C ASP A 51 7.34 -14.62 16.53
N VAL A 52 6.49 -13.87 15.84
CA VAL A 52 5.06 -13.72 16.17
C VAL A 52 4.23 -14.76 15.43
N GLU A 53 3.61 -15.68 16.18
CA GLU A 53 2.71 -16.70 15.61
C GLU A 53 1.40 -16.06 15.13
N THR A 54 1.17 -16.05 13.79
CA THR A 54 0.15 -15.17 13.22
C THR A 54 -0.75 -15.79 12.16
N THR A 55 -2.05 -15.61 12.35
CA THR A 55 -3.11 -15.79 11.36
C THR A 55 -3.35 -14.47 10.62
N ALA A 56 -3.10 -14.40 9.32
CA ALA A 56 -3.13 -13.16 8.55
C ALA A 56 -4.53 -12.48 8.48
N GLY A 57 -4.62 -11.23 8.95
CA GLY A 57 -5.83 -10.38 8.89
C GLY A 57 -5.55 -8.95 9.36
N PRO A 58 -6.49 -8.01 9.17
CA PRO A 58 -6.31 -6.60 9.60
C PRO A 58 -6.01 -6.43 11.09
N VAL A 59 -6.50 -7.33 11.93
CA VAL A 59 -6.24 -7.35 13.38
C VAL A 59 -4.78 -7.60 13.68
N VAL A 60 -4.12 -8.38 12.84
CA VAL A 60 -2.71 -8.75 12.99
C VAL A 60 -1.77 -7.58 12.69
N ILE A 61 -2.07 -6.79 11.66
CA ILE A 61 -1.25 -5.60 11.35
C ILE A 61 -1.25 -4.65 12.54
N LYS A 62 -2.39 -4.49 13.20
CA LYS A 62 -2.50 -3.64 14.39
C LYS A 62 -1.68 -4.18 15.56
N GLN A 63 -1.79 -5.47 15.86
CA GLN A 63 -1.01 -6.12 16.93
C GLN A 63 0.49 -6.05 16.66
N LEU A 64 0.90 -6.33 15.43
CA LEU A 64 2.29 -6.25 15.01
C LEU A 64 2.84 -4.82 15.12
N ALA A 65 2.07 -3.81 14.72
CA ALA A 65 2.47 -2.42 14.87
C ALA A 65 2.60 -1.99 16.33
N GLU A 66 1.69 -2.43 17.21
CA GLU A 66 1.76 -2.16 18.65
C GLU A 66 2.96 -2.85 19.31
N GLU A 67 3.28 -4.07 18.91
CA GLU A 67 4.41 -4.85 19.43
C GLU A 67 5.75 -4.25 18.98
N LEU A 68 5.90 -3.96 17.69
CA LEU A 68 7.08 -3.28 17.13
C LEU A 68 7.30 -1.90 17.76
N ALA A 69 6.24 -1.12 17.97
CA ALA A 69 6.33 0.19 18.63
C ALA A 69 6.79 0.08 20.09
N SER A 70 6.47 -1.02 20.80
CA SER A 70 6.88 -1.24 22.17
C SER A 70 8.38 -1.56 22.32
N VAL A 71 8.99 -2.15 21.29
CA VAL A 71 10.41 -2.54 21.28
C VAL A 71 11.33 -1.35 20.97
N ASN A 72 10.84 -0.27 20.40
CA ASN A 72 11.68 0.70 19.71
C ASN A 72 11.64 2.14 20.23
N ALA A 73 11.77 2.34 21.53
CA ALA A 73 11.98 3.68 22.08
C ALA A 73 13.48 4.11 22.14
N ALA A 74 14.42 3.29 21.73
CA ALA A 74 15.85 3.58 21.77
C ALA A 74 16.49 3.29 20.42
N THR A 75 16.94 4.37 19.75
CA THR A 75 17.93 4.38 18.65
C THR A 75 18.17 3.01 18.01
N ALA A 76 17.40 2.68 16.96
CA ALA A 76 17.64 1.47 16.20
C ALA A 76 19.08 1.48 15.67
N PRO A 77 19.87 0.39 15.85
CA PRO A 77 21.18 0.29 15.24
C PRO A 77 21.05 0.47 13.73
N ALA A 78 22.11 0.98 13.08
CA ALA A 78 22.14 1.14 11.63
C ALA A 78 22.07 -0.24 10.95
N THR A 79 20.88 -0.79 10.87
CA THR A 79 20.60 -2.04 10.16
C THR A 79 20.58 -1.75 8.67
N ALA A 80 21.17 -2.61 7.87
CA ALA A 80 21.05 -2.51 6.42
C ALA A 80 19.57 -2.72 6.00
N PRO A 81 19.10 -2.02 4.96
CA PRO A 81 17.76 -2.25 4.45
C PRO A 81 17.60 -3.71 3.97
N PRO A 82 16.39 -4.28 4.09
CA PRO A 82 16.11 -5.59 3.53
C PRO A 82 16.23 -5.58 2.00
N PRO A 83 16.24 -6.74 1.32
CA PRO A 83 16.18 -6.82 -0.13
C PRO A 83 14.95 -6.10 -0.71
N GLU A 84 15.06 -5.60 -1.97
CA GLU A 84 13.92 -5.01 -2.67
C GLU A 84 12.75 -6.01 -2.76
N GLY A 85 11.56 -5.54 -2.44
CA GLY A 85 10.34 -6.33 -2.44
C GLY A 85 9.96 -6.93 -1.08
N ASP A 86 10.87 -6.91 -0.10
CA ASP A 86 10.66 -7.42 1.26
C ASP A 86 10.09 -6.34 2.21
N PRO A 87 9.44 -6.74 3.32
CA PRO A 87 8.85 -5.80 4.25
C PRO A 87 9.91 -5.02 5.04
N VAL A 88 9.65 -3.73 5.27
CA VAL A 88 10.51 -2.83 6.07
C VAL A 88 9.94 -2.63 7.47
N GLY A 89 8.61 -2.52 7.58
CA GLY A 89 7.91 -2.18 8.82
C GLY A 89 6.47 -1.78 8.53
N VAL A 90 5.76 -1.23 9.51
CA VAL A 90 4.35 -0.82 9.38
C VAL A 90 4.22 0.69 9.54
N ILE A 91 3.65 1.37 8.53
CA ILE A 91 3.25 2.77 8.64
C ILE A 91 1.80 2.87 9.12
N THR A 92 1.58 3.69 10.14
CA THR A 92 0.26 4.02 10.69
C THR A 92 0.05 5.52 10.71
N ILE A 93 -1.04 5.98 10.08
CA ILE A 93 -1.51 7.38 10.12
C ILE A 93 -2.99 7.36 10.48
N ALA A 94 -3.27 7.45 11.78
CA ALA A 94 -4.62 7.29 12.33
C ALA A 94 -5.63 8.28 11.73
N LYS A 95 -5.21 9.52 11.50
CA LYS A 95 -6.04 10.60 10.93
C LYS A 95 -6.74 10.20 9.63
N ILE A 96 -6.02 9.50 8.75
CA ILE A 96 -6.53 9.11 7.43
C ILE A 96 -6.89 7.61 7.36
N GLY A 97 -6.82 6.90 8.49
CA GLY A 97 -7.13 5.47 8.58
C GLY A 97 -6.12 4.59 7.83
N LEU A 98 -4.88 5.06 7.64
CA LEU A 98 -3.83 4.28 7.01
C LEU A 98 -3.15 3.39 8.03
N GLN A 99 -3.06 2.10 7.72
CA GLN A 99 -2.16 1.15 8.35
C GLN A 99 -1.72 0.13 7.29
N ARG A 100 -0.43 0.13 6.93
CA ARG A 100 0.11 -0.71 5.84
C ARG A 100 1.54 -1.12 6.12
N VAL A 101 1.88 -2.32 5.69
CA VAL A 101 3.28 -2.76 5.62
C VAL A 101 3.98 -1.99 4.51
N ILE A 102 5.15 -1.43 4.83
CA ILE A 102 6.05 -0.78 3.89
C ILE A 102 6.91 -1.85 3.23
N VAL A 103 7.09 -1.78 1.93
CA VAL A 103 8.00 -2.64 1.17
C VAL A 103 9.30 -1.89 0.87
N GLU A 104 10.44 -2.57 0.86
CA GLU A 104 11.68 -1.98 0.33
C GLU A 104 11.57 -1.87 -1.19
N GLY A 105 11.91 -0.69 -1.75
CA GLY A 105 11.82 -0.44 -3.18
C GLY A 105 10.62 0.39 -3.59
N VAL A 106 10.78 1.08 -4.74
CA VAL A 106 9.77 1.96 -5.34
C VAL A 106 9.52 1.62 -6.81
N SER A 107 9.91 0.43 -7.24
CA SER A 107 9.57 -0.05 -8.57
C SER A 107 8.05 -0.22 -8.74
N LYS A 108 7.58 -0.30 -9.99
CA LYS A 108 6.14 -0.54 -10.23
C LYS A 108 5.61 -1.82 -9.56
N PRO A 109 6.34 -2.96 -9.55
CA PRO A 109 5.94 -4.14 -8.79
C PRO A 109 5.82 -3.88 -7.29
N ASP A 110 6.77 -3.17 -6.67
CA ASP A 110 6.79 -2.91 -5.24
C ASP A 110 5.64 -2.00 -4.81
N LEU A 111 5.46 -0.87 -5.49
CA LEU A 111 4.36 0.06 -5.22
C LEU A 111 2.96 -0.53 -5.43
N LYS A 112 2.83 -1.62 -6.18
CA LYS A 112 1.58 -2.39 -6.26
C LYS A 112 1.29 -3.17 -4.99
N LYS A 113 2.33 -3.56 -4.24
CA LYS A 113 2.18 -4.28 -2.97
C LYS A 113 1.76 -3.34 -1.83
N GLY A 114 2.30 -2.12 -1.78
CA GLY A 114 2.03 -1.15 -0.71
C GLY A 114 2.84 0.14 -0.83
N PRO A 115 2.92 0.93 0.26
CA PRO A 115 3.90 2.00 0.37
C PRO A 115 5.31 1.41 0.23
N GLY A 116 6.17 2.10 -0.52
CA GLY A 116 7.55 1.67 -0.77
C GLY A 116 8.57 2.62 -0.16
N HIS A 117 9.57 2.08 0.52
CA HIS A 117 10.73 2.84 0.98
C HIS A 117 11.69 3.07 -0.18
N TYR A 118 12.22 4.29 -0.29
CA TYR A 118 13.19 4.63 -1.33
C TYR A 118 14.57 4.04 -1.02
N PRO A 119 15.08 3.13 -1.87
CA PRO A 119 16.42 2.58 -1.71
C PRO A 119 17.48 3.68 -1.63
N GLY A 120 18.43 3.50 -0.72
CA GLY A 120 19.51 4.46 -0.49
C GLY A 120 19.13 5.64 0.40
N THR A 121 17.89 5.75 0.87
CA THR A 121 17.54 6.63 1.98
C THR A 121 17.65 5.88 3.32
N PRO A 122 17.86 6.55 4.46
CA PRO A 122 17.83 5.89 5.77
C PRO A 122 16.49 5.23 6.04
N LEU A 123 16.53 4.07 6.71
CA LEU A 123 15.31 3.44 7.19
C LEU A 123 14.61 4.33 8.23
N PRO A 124 13.28 4.22 8.38
CA PRO A 124 12.56 4.90 9.46
C PRO A 124 13.22 4.64 10.83
N GLY A 125 13.37 5.68 11.64
CA GLY A 125 14.06 5.61 12.93
C GLY A 125 15.58 5.82 12.88
N GLN A 126 16.21 5.76 11.71
CA GLN A 126 17.63 6.09 11.53
C GLN A 126 17.83 7.61 11.33
N ALA A 127 19.05 8.08 11.59
CA ALA A 127 19.40 9.47 11.36
C ALA A 127 19.39 9.82 9.86
N GLY A 128 18.68 10.88 9.49
CA GLY A 128 18.57 11.37 8.12
C GLY A 128 17.13 11.49 7.63
N ASN A 129 16.94 11.51 6.32
CA ASN A 129 15.64 11.64 5.69
C ASN A 129 15.20 10.30 5.10
N SER A 130 14.24 9.64 5.75
CA SER A 130 13.59 8.45 5.23
C SER A 130 12.49 8.83 4.24
N ALA A 131 12.51 8.29 3.04
CA ALA A 131 11.52 8.61 2.01
C ALA A 131 10.62 7.40 1.71
N ILE A 132 9.30 7.60 1.77
CA ILE A 132 8.30 6.57 1.49
C ILE A 132 7.35 7.08 0.41
N ALA A 133 7.19 6.30 -0.67
CA ALA A 133 6.26 6.58 -1.76
C ALA A 133 5.02 5.67 -1.70
N GLY A 134 3.91 6.11 -2.29
CA GLY A 134 2.71 5.29 -2.39
C GLY A 134 1.69 5.85 -3.38
N HIS A 135 0.82 4.97 -3.88
CA HIS A 135 -0.24 5.36 -4.80
C HIS A 135 -1.31 6.23 -4.11
N ARG A 136 -1.85 7.21 -4.85
CA ARG A 136 -2.98 8.04 -4.40
C ARG A 136 -4.34 7.53 -4.88
N THR A 137 -4.42 6.82 -6.00
CA THR A 137 -5.69 6.51 -6.68
C THR A 137 -5.89 5.03 -6.99
N THR A 138 -4.83 4.23 -7.04
CA THR A 138 -4.86 2.81 -7.39
C THR A 138 -4.17 1.97 -6.34
N TYR A 139 -4.26 0.65 -6.46
CA TYR A 139 -3.59 -0.30 -5.56
C TYR A 139 -3.84 0.04 -4.08
N GLY A 140 -5.14 0.09 -3.70
CA GLY A 140 -5.59 0.44 -2.35
C GLY A 140 -5.32 1.87 -1.93
N ALA A 141 -4.71 2.70 -2.81
CA ALA A 141 -4.53 4.13 -2.66
C ALA A 141 -4.07 4.55 -1.24
N PRO A 142 -2.92 4.04 -0.74
CA PRO A 142 -2.50 4.24 0.65
C PRO A 142 -2.41 5.72 1.02
N PHE A 143 -2.05 6.57 0.07
CA PHE A 143 -1.90 8.02 0.29
C PHE A 143 -3.01 8.86 -0.38
N ASN A 144 -4.22 8.31 -0.57
CA ASN A 144 -5.33 9.03 -1.20
C ASN A 144 -5.78 10.28 -0.41
N ARG A 145 -5.68 10.22 0.93
CA ARG A 145 -6.10 11.26 1.86
C ARG A 145 -4.93 12.01 2.53
N ILE A 146 -3.72 11.93 1.96
CA ILE A 146 -2.53 12.55 2.56
C ILE A 146 -2.63 14.09 2.65
N ASP A 147 -3.44 14.69 1.79
CA ASP A 147 -3.75 16.12 1.78
C ASP A 147 -4.65 16.57 2.96
N GLU A 148 -5.23 15.65 3.72
CA GLU A 148 -5.99 15.94 4.94
C GLU A 148 -5.08 16.13 6.17
N LEU A 149 -3.78 15.81 6.05
CA LEU A 149 -2.83 15.97 7.16
C LEU A 149 -2.52 17.45 7.41
N VAL A 150 -2.47 17.80 8.68
CA VAL A 150 -2.08 19.11 9.15
C VAL A 150 -0.92 19.00 10.15
N VAL A 151 -0.29 20.13 10.44
CA VAL A 151 0.80 20.18 11.44
C VAL A 151 0.28 19.70 12.78
N GLY A 152 0.98 18.70 13.36
CA GLY A 152 0.62 18.05 14.62
C GLY A 152 -0.06 16.69 14.47
N ASP A 153 -0.46 16.29 13.25
CA ASP A 153 -0.90 14.91 13.00
C ASP A 153 0.28 13.94 13.08
N GLU A 154 0.05 12.77 13.66
CA GLU A 154 1.08 11.79 13.94
C GLU A 154 1.22 10.79 12.78
N ILE A 155 2.46 10.50 12.42
CA ILE A 155 2.86 9.44 11.48
C ILE A 155 3.79 8.50 12.23
N GLN A 156 3.34 7.29 12.49
CA GLN A 156 4.12 6.25 13.16
C GLN A 156 4.67 5.26 12.15
N VAL A 157 5.92 4.84 12.34
CA VAL A 157 6.52 3.71 11.63
C VAL A 157 7.18 2.81 12.66
N ALA A 158 6.82 1.51 12.65
CA ALA A 158 7.29 0.50 13.57
C ALA A 158 7.79 -0.72 12.80
#